data_b1e78df357f6c9a0d7b5e79ca2b761e9
#
_entry.id   b1e78df357f6c9a0d7b5e79ca2b761e9
#
_cell.length_a   1.000
_cell.length_b   1.000
_cell.length_c   1.000
_cell.angle_alpha   90.00
_cell.angle_beta   90.00
_cell.angle_gamma   90.00
#
_symmetry.space_group_name_H-M   'P 1'
#
loop_
_entity.id
_entity.type
_entity.pdbx_description
1 polymer ?
#
loop_
_entity_poly.entity_id
_entity_poly.type
_entity_poly.pdbx_seq_one_letter_code
_entity_poly.pdbx_strand_id
1 'polypeptide(L)'
;MEVNTTENKTLEQDYRDLAGLLSNIVDSLPIYFFVKDTGDNFRYVYSSPLMNQLYGRYHNDVVGKTDFDLFLDPVVAQSFRDMDEEVVKTGKMQRFVEQMIDPKGILRTMDTMKLLAPREDKPPYLVGISWDITKQRQVEEELHSYNKRLALACQAGKIYPWLWDLVNGTAELSLEENGQIKHVQITHASFTEKIHPDYRKVYELSLIHIS
;
A
#
# COMPACT_ATOMS: atom_id res chain seq x y z
N MET A 1 42.05 -31.31 19.96
CA MET A 1 41.85 -30.49 18.73
C MET A 1 40.62 -30.90 17.92
N GLU A 2 39.94 -31.99 18.22
CA GLU A 2 38.76 -32.51 17.46
C GLU A 2 37.40 -31.91 17.85
N VAL A 3 37.25 -31.41 19.08
CA VAL A 3 35.96 -30.87 19.60
C VAL A 3 35.55 -29.58 18.83
N ASN A 4 36.50 -28.76 18.46
CA ASN A 4 36.24 -27.47 17.78
C ASN A 4 35.75 -27.61 16.32
N THR A 5 36.03 -28.76 15.68
CA THR A 5 35.65 -29.01 14.26
C THR A 5 34.20 -29.50 14.14
N THR A 6 33.70 -30.21 15.15
CA THR A 6 32.32 -30.75 15.16
C THR A 6 31.34 -29.64 15.51
N GLU A 7 31.64 -28.80 16.49
CA GLU A 7 30.81 -27.63 16.87
C GLU A 7 30.72 -26.63 15.71
N ASN A 8 31.82 -26.33 15.01
CA ASN A 8 31.79 -25.46 13.83
C ASN A 8 30.94 -26.02 12.69
N LYS A 9 30.98 -27.34 12.43
CA LYS A 9 30.16 -27.98 11.43
C LYS A 9 28.67 -27.92 11.77
N THR A 10 28.31 -28.08 13.04
CA THR A 10 26.93 -28.01 13.51
C THR A 10 26.43 -26.56 13.35
N LEU A 11 27.22 -25.58 13.76
CA LEU A 11 26.88 -24.16 13.64
C LEU A 11 26.70 -23.72 12.18
N GLU A 12 27.59 -24.17 11.28
CA GLU A 12 27.44 -23.88 9.84
C GLU A 12 26.19 -24.53 9.26
N GLN A 13 25.80 -25.71 9.73
CA GLN A 13 24.57 -26.37 9.28
C GLN A 13 23.33 -25.61 9.77
N ASP A 14 23.30 -25.22 11.04
CA ASP A 14 22.23 -24.43 11.62
C ASP A 14 22.03 -23.10 10.89
N TYR A 15 23.12 -22.41 10.53
CA TYR A 15 23.06 -21.19 9.70
C TYR A 15 22.47 -21.44 8.30
N ARG A 16 22.86 -22.54 7.65
CA ARG A 16 22.31 -22.90 6.32
C ARG A 16 20.82 -23.22 6.40
N ASP A 17 20.41 -23.97 7.42
CA ASP A 17 19.03 -24.35 7.63
C ASP A 17 18.17 -23.11 7.92
N LEU A 18 18.66 -22.18 8.77
CA LEU A 18 17.98 -20.92 9.03
C LEU A 18 17.89 -20.03 7.77
N ALA A 19 18.97 -19.91 7.01
CA ALA A 19 18.98 -19.15 5.76
C ALA A 19 17.99 -19.75 4.75
N GLY A 20 17.95 -21.09 4.63
CA GLY A 20 16.98 -21.78 3.78
C GLY A 20 15.55 -21.56 4.22
N LEU A 21 15.27 -21.59 5.52
CA LEU A 21 13.95 -21.31 6.08
C LEU A 21 13.51 -19.87 5.78
N LEU A 22 14.39 -18.90 5.98
CA LEU A 22 14.11 -17.48 5.70
C LEU A 22 13.84 -17.25 4.21
N SER A 23 14.65 -17.85 3.33
CA SER A 23 14.41 -17.79 1.87
C SER A 23 13.05 -18.37 1.50
N ASN A 24 12.71 -19.57 2.01
CA ASN A 24 11.43 -20.21 1.74
C ASN A 24 10.24 -19.37 2.23
N ILE A 25 10.37 -18.71 3.39
CA ILE A 25 9.34 -17.82 3.92
C ILE A 25 9.16 -16.63 2.97
N VAL A 26 10.24 -15.93 2.61
CA VAL A 26 10.19 -14.77 1.71
C VAL A 26 9.63 -15.14 0.34
N ASP A 27 10.04 -16.30 -0.20
CA ASP A 27 9.59 -16.77 -1.51
C ASP A 27 8.10 -17.18 -1.54
N SER A 28 7.55 -17.58 -0.39
CA SER A 28 6.12 -17.93 -0.24
C SER A 28 5.20 -16.76 0.05
N LEU A 29 5.74 -15.62 0.46
CA LEU A 29 4.95 -14.44 0.74
C LEU A 29 4.56 -13.70 -0.55
N PRO A 30 3.35 -13.11 -0.62
CA PRO A 30 2.90 -12.33 -1.77
C PRO A 30 3.50 -10.92 -1.76
N ILE A 31 4.81 -10.83 -1.56
CA ILE A 31 5.58 -9.58 -1.53
C ILE A 31 6.67 -9.60 -2.58
N TYR A 32 7.00 -8.42 -3.07
CA TYR A 32 8.14 -8.19 -3.93
C TYR A 32 9.34 -7.83 -3.06
N PHE A 33 10.31 -8.73 -2.96
CA PHE A 33 11.46 -8.58 -2.07
C PHE A 33 12.76 -8.62 -2.84
N PHE A 34 13.67 -7.71 -2.51
CA PHE A 34 15.01 -7.68 -3.08
C PHE A 34 16.07 -7.20 -2.10
N VAL A 35 17.29 -7.58 -2.37
CA VAL A 35 18.50 -7.11 -1.66
C VAL A 35 19.53 -6.69 -2.68
N LYS A 36 20.13 -5.52 -2.49
CA LYS A 36 21.21 -4.98 -3.32
C LYS A 36 22.46 -4.75 -2.48
N ASP A 37 23.65 -4.94 -3.07
CA ASP A 37 24.91 -4.60 -2.44
C ASP A 37 25.27 -3.14 -2.73
N THR A 38 25.26 -2.27 -1.71
CA THR A 38 25.60 -0.86 -1.88
C THR A 38 27.10 -0.64 -2.18
N GLY A 39 27.94 -1.61 -1.82
CA GLY A 39 29.38 -1.59 -2.10
C GLY A 39 29.76 -2.09 -3.50
N ASP A 40 28.81 -2.74 -4.20
CA ASP A 40 28.99 -3.24 -5.56
C ASP A 40 27.94 -2.64 -6.52
N ASN A 41 27.96 -1.32 -6.62
CA ASN A 41 27.11 -0.57 -7.56
C ASN A 41 25.62 -0.94 -7.50
N PHE A 42 25.09 -1.26 -6.33
CA PHE A 42 23.70 -1.69 -6.09
C PHE A 42 23.30 -2.91 -6.92
N ARG A 43 24.23 -3.87 -7.11
CA ARG A 43 23.88 -5.15 -7.72
C ARG A 43 22.92 -5.93 -6.85
N TYR A 44 21.97 -6.55 -7.48
CA TYR A 44 21.04 -7.48 -6.81
C TYR A 44 21.82 -8.70 -6.31
N VAL A 45 21.78 -8.95 -5.01
CA VAL A 45 22.30 -10.17 -4.38
C VAL A 45 21.18 -11.17 -4.08
N TYR A 46 19.94 -10.68 -4.01
CA TYR A 46 18.74 -11.49 -3.88
C TYR A 46 17.56 -10.79 -4.53
N SER A 47 16.65 -11.59 -5.09
CA SER A 47 15.36 -11.13 -5.64
C SER A 47 14.34 -12.26 -5.54
N SER A 48 13.18 -11.99 -4.91
CA SER A 48 12.13 -12.99 -4.77
C SER A 48 11.56 -13.42 -6.12
N PRO A 49 10.99 -14.63 -6.23
CA PRO A 49 10.37 -15.10 -7.48
C PRO A 49 9.31 -14.13 -8.02
N LEU A 50 8.53 -13.53 -7.13
CA LEU A 50 7.50 -12.56 -7.50
C LEU A 50 8.11 -11.28 -8.09
N MET A 51 9.23 -10.79 -7.53
CA MET A 51 9.98 -9.65 -8.06
C MET A 51 10.56 -9.95 -9.45
N ASN A 52 11.09 -11.16 -9.64
CA ASN A 52 11.61 -11.59 -10.94
C ASN A 52 10.51 -11.62 -12.01
N GLN A 53 9.32 -12.09 -11.67
CA GLN A 53 8.15 -12.07 -12.55
C GLN A 53 7.73 -10.64 -12.93
N LEU A 54 7.80 -9.70 -11.97
CA LEU A 54 7.51 -8.29 -12.22
C LEU A 54 8.48 -7.67 -13.23
N TYR A 55 9.74 -8.10 -13.23
CA TYR A 55 10.75 -7.70 -14.22
C TYR A 55 10.70 -8.50 -15.52
N GLY A 56 9.82 -9.50 -15.63
CA GLY A 56 9.76 -10.41 -16.78
C GLY A 56 11.01 -11.29 -16.91
N ARG A 57 11.61 -11.65 -15.79
CA ARG A 57 12.86 -12.40 -15.72
C ARG A 57 12.69 -13.71 -14.95
N TYR A 58 13.61 -14.64 -15.19
CA TYR A 58 13.75 -15.83 -14.35
C TYR A 58 14.66 -15.53 -13.16
N HIS A 59 14.59 -16.36 -12.11
CA HIS A 59 15.29 -16.14 -10.84
C HIS A 59 16.79 -15.81 -11.01
N ASN A 60 17.49 -16.56 -11.83
CA ASN A 60 18.94 -16.37 -12.04
C ASN A 60 19.29 -15.18 -12.95
N ASP A 61 18.30 -14.52 -13.54
CA ASP A 61 18.56 -13.42 -14.48
C ASP A 61 18.64 -12.05 -13.81
N VAL A 62 18.26 -11.93 -12.54
CA VAL A 62 18.26 -10.66 -11.79
C VAL A 62 19.48 -10.55 -10.90
N VAL A 63 19.88 -11.63 -10.22
CA VAL A 63 21.04 -11.64 -9.33
C VAL A 63 22.33 -11.31 -10.12
N GLY A 64 23.16 -10.42 -9.55
CA GLY A 64 24.39 -9.93 -10.18
C GLY A 64 24.20 -8.77 -11.16
N LYS A 65 22.95 -8.34 -11.42
CA LYS A 65 22.64 -7.20 -12.29
C LYS A 65 22.33 -5.94 -11.48
N THR A 66 22.38 -4.81 -12.15
CA THR A 66 21.94 -3.51 -11.65
C THR A 66 20.59 -3.14 -12.29
N ASP A 67 19.96 -2.07 -11.83
CA ASP A 67 18.72 -1.56 -12.45
C ASP A 67 18.97 -1.19 -13.94
N PHE A 68 20.14 -0.65 -14.25
CA PHE A 68 20.51 -0.31 -15.63
C PHE A 68 20.68 -1.52 -16.56
N ASP A 69 20.95 -2.70 -16.01
CA ASP A 69 21.00 -3.95 -16.77
C ASP A 69 19.60 -4.56 -16.96
N LEU A 70 18.65 -4.21 -16.12
CA LEU A 70 17.31 -4.79 -16.10
C LEU A 70 16.28 -3.95 -16.86
N PHE A 71 16.37 -2.63 -16.80
CA PHE A 71 15.43 -1.71 -17.42
C PHE A 71 16.00 -1.14 -18.72
N LEU A 72 15.17 -1.20 -19.78
CA LEU A 72 15.56 -0.63 -21.08
C LEU A 72 15.56 0.90 -21.08
N ASP A 73 14.67 1.50 -20.27
CA ASP A 73 14.62 2.95 -20.12
C ASP A 73 15.58 3.41 -19.03
N PRO A 74 16.65 4.14 -19.40
CA PRO A 74 17.64 4.62 -18.45
C PRO A 74 17.06 5.64 -17.45
N VAL A 75 15.96 6.32 -17.78
CA VAL A 75 15.30 7.27 -16.87
C VAL A 75 14.64 6.50 -15.72
N VAL A 76 14.01 5.38 -16.02
CA VAL A 76 13.43 4.49 -15.00
C VAL A 76 14.52 3.90 -14.11
N ALA A 77 15.59 3.37 -14.72
CA ALA A 77 16.73 2.83 -13.95
C ALA A 77 17.36 3.89 -13.04
N GLN A 78 17.50 5.12 -13.53
CA GLN A 78 18.07 6.23 -12.75
C GLN A 78 17.13 6.60 -11.58
N SER A 79 15.83 6.63 -11.79
CA SER A 79 14.89 6.95 -10.70
C SER A 79 14.98 5.95 -9.55
N PHE A 80 15.12 4.65 -9.83
CA PHE A 80 15.34 3.63 -8.80
C PHE A 80 16.69 3.82 -8.08
N ARG A 81 17.73 4.17 -8.83
CA ARG A 81 19.05 4.47 -8.28
C ARG A 81 19.01 5.67 -7.35
N ASP A 82 18.35 6.76 -7.74
CA ASP A 82 18.25 7.98 -6.92
C ASP A 82 17.56 7.69 -5.58
N MET A 83 16.50 6.87 -5.58
CA MET A 83 15.82 6.44 -4.36
C MET A 83 16.74 5.56 -3.49
N ASP A 84 17.50 4.65 -4.08
CA ASP A 84 18.45 3.79 -3.37
C ASP A 84 19.57 4.63 -2.70
N GLU A 85 20.10 5.60 -3.42
CA GLU A 85 21.12 6.52 -2.92
C GLU A 85 20.60 7.42 -1.81
N GLU A 86 19.34 7.84 -1.87
CA GLU A 86 18.69 8.62 -0.81
C GLU A 86 18.64 7.83 0.51
N VAL A 87 18.32 6.52 0.44
CA VAL A 87 18.34 5.64 1.61
C VAL A 87 19.75 5.52 2.19
N VAL A 88 20.76 5.35 1.33
CA VAL A 88 22.17 5.28 1.77
C VAL A 88 22.60 6.58 2.42
N LYS A 89 22.26 7.72 1.80
CA LYS A 89 22.62 9.07 2.28
C LYS A 89 21.97 9.40 3.63
N THR A 90 20.72 9.03 3.81
CA THR A 90 19.99 9.34 5.06
C THR A 90 20.26 8.33 6.16
N GLY A 91 20.64 7.10 5.81
CA GLY A 91 20.78 5.98 6.74
C GLY A 91 19.47 5.54 7.37
N LYS A 92 18.33 6.06 6.90
CA LYS A 92 16.99 5.80 7.46
C LYS A 92 16.15 5.01 6.48
N MET A 93 15.25 4.22 7.02
CA MET A 93 14.19 3.60 6.23
C MET A 93 13.39 4.68 5.50
N GLN A 94 13.15 4.45 4.22
CA GLN A 94 12.36 5.32 3.34
C GLN A 94 11.23 4.52 2.68
N ARG A 95 10.12 5.21 2.37
CA ARG A 95 8.98 4.64 1.67
C ARG A 95 8.69 5.45 0.41
N PHE A 96 8.56 4.76 -0.71
CA PHE A 96 8.34 5.35 -2.02
C PHE A 96 7.10 4.75 -2.67
N VAL A 97 6.36 5.56 -3.40
CA VAL A 97 5.33 5.08 -4.32
C VAL A 97 5.90 5.17 -5.73
N GLU A 98 6.14 4.04 -6.35
CA GLU A 98 6.78 3.90 -7.64
C GLU A 98 5.78 3.42 -8.69
N GLN A 99 5.98 3.83 -9.94
CA GLN A 99 5.19 3.31 -11.06
C GLN A 99 6.11 2.62 -12.06
N MET A 100 5.68 1.48 -12.55
CA MET A 100 6.41 0.74 -13.57
C MET A 100 5.44 0.00 -14.50
N ILE A 101 5.88 -0.27 -15.71
CA ILE A 101 5.13 -1.09 -16.66
C ILE A 101 5.62 -2.52 -16.55
N ASP A 102 4.72 -3.44 -16.25
CA ASP A 102 5.04 -4.86 -16.20
C ASP A 102 5.25 -5.45 -17.61
N PRO A 103 5.79 -6.69 -17.73
CA PRO A 103 6.04 -7.32 -19.04
C PRO A 103 4.80 -7.53 -19.90
N LYS A 104 3.61 -7.40 -19.33
CA LYS A 104 2.32 -7.47 -20.05
C LYS A 104 1.83 -6.10 -20.52
N GLY A 105 2.61 -5.04 -20.29
CA GLY A 105 2.25 -3.67 -20.62
C GLY A 105 1.29 -3.02 -19.62
N ILE A 106 1.10 -3.60 -18.44
CA ILE A 106 0.21 -3.07 -17.41
C ILE A 106 0.99 -2.13 -16.50
N LEU A 107 0.48 -0.90 -16.32
CA LEU A 107 1.03 0.04 -15.35
C LEU A 107 0.73 -0.46 -13.93
N ARG A 108 1.79 -0.73 -13.17
CA ARG A 108 1.73 -1.11 -11.76
C ARG A 108 2.11 0.06 -10.89
N THR A 109 1.40 0.21 -9.79
CA THR A 109 1.76 1.14 -8.70
C THR A 109 2.25 0.32 -7.53
N MET A 110 3.53 0.49 -7.20
CA MET A 110 4.20 -0.23 -6.14
C MET A 110 4.40 0.71 -4.95
N ASP A 111 4.11 0.21 -3.77
CA ASP A 111 4.46 0.85 -2.50
C ASP A 111 5.69 0.13 -1.96
N THR A 112 6.82 0.80 -2.00
CA THR A 112 8.13 0.22 -1.72
C THR A 112 8.75 0.83 -0.47
N MET A 113 9.11 -0.01 0.48
CA MET A 113 9.89 0.34 1.65
C MET A 113 11.33 -0.12 1.43
N LYS A 114 12.27 0.79 1.63
CA LYS A 114 13.71 0.52 1.49
C LYS A 114 14.44 0.84 2.81
N LEU A 115 15.36 -0.02 3.21
CA LEU A 115 16.15 0.13 4.43
C LEU A 115 17.56 -0.43 4.25
N LEU A 116 18.48 -0.05 5.15
CA LEU A 116 19.83 -0.60 5.17
C LEU A 116 19.94 -1.73 6.19
N ALA A 117 20.50 -2.85 5.76
CA ALA A 117 20.92 -3.94 6.61
C ALA A 117 22.44 -3.88 6.81
N PRO A 118 22.94 -3.59 8.03
CA PRO A 118 24.37 -3.45 8.26
C PRO A 118 25.12 -4.76 8.06
N ARG A 119 26.37 -4.65 7.66
CA ARG A 119 27.34 -5.76 7.57
C ARG A 119 28.59 -5.40 8.35
N GLU A 120 29.24 -6.42 8.89
CA GLU A 120 30.53 -6.27 9.53
C GLU A 120 31.61 -5.98 8.47
N ASP A 121 32.38 -4.91 8.66
CA ASP A 121 33.49 -4.46 7.80
C ASP A 121 33.20 -4.30 6.28
N LYS A 122 31.92 -4.14 5.92
CA LYS A 122 31.48 -3.93 4.53
C LYS A 122 30.36 -2.88 4.43
N PRO A 123 30.20 -2.24 3.27
CA PRO A 123 29.03 -1.42 3.01
C PRO A 123 27.73 -2.21 3.26
N PRO A 124 26.68 -1.59 3.78
CA PRO A 124 25.44 -2.28 4.11
C PRO A 124 24.77 -2.85 2.87
N TYR A 125 23.88 -3.82 3.07
CA TYR A 125 22.91 -4.16 2.04
C TYR A 125 21.77 -3.15 2.05
N LEU A 126 21.24 -2.84 0.86
CA LEU A 126 19.94 -2.21 0.69
C LEU A 126 18.89 -3.30 0.55
N VAL A 127 17.91 -3.29 1.42
CA VAL A 127 16.77 -4.21 1.41
C VAL A 127 15.54 -3.45 0.97
N GLY A 128 14.82 -3.98 -0.02
CA GLY A 128 13.56 -3.43 -0.49
C GLY A 128 12.42 -4.44 -0.37
N ILE A 129 11.28 -3.96 0.11
CA ILE A 129 10.03 -4.69 0.20
C ILE A 129 8.95 -3.87 -0.48
N SER A 130 8.27 -4.44 -1.47
CA SER A 130 7.25 -3.74 -2.23
C SER A 130 5.93 -4.49 -2.22
N TRP A 131 4.84 -3.75 -2.28
CA TRP A 131 3.47 -4.25 -2.44
C TRP A 131 2.86 -3.64 -3.69
N ASP A 132 2.17 -4.45 -4.49
CA ASP A 132 1.36 -3.95 -5.60
C ASP A 132 0.05 -3.37 -5.04
N ILE A 133 -0.05 -2.04 -5.07
CA ILE A 133 -1.24 -1.30 -4.63
C ILE A 133 -2.10 -0.82 -5.80
N THR A 134 -1.85 -1.32 -7.02
CA THR A 134 -2.55 -0.88 -8.24
C THR A 134 -4.06 -0.99 -8.10
N LYS A 135 -4.54 -2.17 -7.71
CA LYS A 135 -5.99 -2.40 -7.55
C LYS A 135 -6.60 -1.56 -6.43
N GLN A 136 -5.88 -1.42 -5.32
CA GLN A 136 -6.33 -0.58 -4.20
C GLN A 136 -6.50 0.87 -4.65
N ARG A 137 -5.50 1.43 -5.34
CA ARG A 137 -5.56 2.80 -5.87
C ARG A 137 -6.68 2.99 -6.87
N GLN A 138 -6.89 2.04 -7.77
CA GLN A 138 -8.00 2.10 -8.72
C GLN A 138 -9.35 2.16 -8.02
N VAL A 139 -9.58 1.30 -7.02
CA VAL A 139 -10.83 1.30 -6.26
C VAL A 139 -11.03 2.60 -5.47
N GLU A 140 -9.97 3.13 -4.86
CA GLU A 140 -10.02 4.41 -4.16
C GLU A 140 -10.36 5.57 -5.11
N GLU A 141 -9.76 5.61 -6.29
CA GLU A 141 -10.03 6.62 -7.32
C GLU A 141 -11.44 6.51 -7.89
N GLU A 142 -11.92 5.28 -8.17
CA GLU A 142 -13.29 5.04 -8.61
C GLU A 142 -14.29 5.49 -7.54
N LEU A 143 -14.08 5.13 -6.29
CA LEU A 143 -14.94 5.54 -5.17
C LEU A 143 -14.95 7.07 -5.02
N HIS A 144 -13.77 7.70 -5.09
CA HIS A 144 -13.67 9.15 -5.02
C HIS A 144 -14.43 9.83 -6.18
N SER A 145 -14.26 9.32 -7.40
CA SER A 145 -14.97 9.81 -8.59
C SER A 145 -16.47 9.63 -8.46
N TYR A 146 -16.92 8.47 -7.97
CA TYR A 146 -18.33 8.20 -7.74
C TYR A 146 -18.94 9.15 -6.70
N ASN A 147 -18.28 9.32 -5.57
CA ASN A 147 -18.71 10.24 -4.51
C ASN A 147 -18.80 11.69 -5.00
N LYS A 148 -17.81 12.13 -5.81
CA LYS A 148 -17.83 13.45 -6.43
C LYS A 148 -19.01 13.63 -7.38
N ARG A 149 -19.29 12.63 -8.23
CA ARG A 149 -20.45 12.67 -9.15
C ARG A 149 -21.77 12.68 -8.38
N LEU A 150 -21.89 11.88 -7.32
CA LEU A 150 -23.07 11.85 -6.46
C LEU A 150 -23.29 13.22 -5.78
N ALA A 151 -22.26 13.81 -5.21
CA ALA A 151 -22.32 15.14 -4.60
C ALA A 151 -22.78 16.20 -5.60
N LEU A 152 -22.23 16.22 -6.83
CA LEU A 152 -22.67 17.15 -7.88
C LEU A 152 -24.12 16.92 -8.30
N ALA A 153 -24.57 15.66 -8.43
CA ALA A 153 -25.96 15.36 -8.75
C ALA A 153 -26.92 15.79 -7.64
N CYS A 154 -26.57 15.55 -6.38
CA CYS A 154 -27.33 16.02 -5.23
C CYS A 154 -27.45 17.55 -5.21
N GLN A 155 -26.34 18.25 -5.43
CA GLN A 155 -26.31 19.71 -5.48
C GLN A 155 -27.17 20.26 -6.62
N ALA A 156 -27.04 19.70 -7.84
CA ALA A 156 -27.83 20.12 -8.99
C ALA A 156 -29.33 19.85 -8.82
N GLY A 157 -29.66 18.72 -8.20
CA GLY A 157 -31.05 18.32 -7.89
C GLY A 157 -31.62 18.98 -6.63
N LYS A 158 -30.83 19.73 -5.88
CA LYS A 158 -31.20 20.23 -4.54
C LYS A 158 -31.67 19.09 -3.61
N ILE A 159 -30.99 17.94 -3.73
CA ILE A 159 -31.24 16.74 -2.92
C ILE A 159 -30.25 16.76 -1.78
N TYR A 160 -30.76 16.73 -0.56
CA TYR A 160 -29.96 16.69 0.67
C TYR A 160 -30.05 15.31 1.28
N PRO A 161 -29.05 14.44 1.07
CA PRO A 161 -29.05 13.10 1.63
C PRO A 161 -28.96 13.18 3.16
N TRP A 162 -29.59 12.23 3.80
CA TRP A 162 -29.51 12.03 5.24
C TRP A 162 -29.32 10.55 5.56
N LEU A 163 -28.63 10.27 6.65
CA LEU A 163 -28.39 8.93 7.15
C LEU A 163 -28.92 8.82 8.58
N TRP A 164 -29.65 7.76 8.85
CA TRP A 164 -30.18 7.49 10.17
C TRP A 164 -29.46 6.33 10.81
N ASP A 165 -28.88 6.54 11.99
CA ASP A 165 -28.37 5.50 12.86
C ASP A 165 -29.48 5.11 13.84
N LEU A 166 -30.18 4.01 13.53
CA LEU A 166 -31.29 3.51 14.34
C LEU A 166 -30.82 2.95 15.69
N VAL A 167 -29.58 2.53 15.81
CA VAL A 167 -29.03 1.97 17.06
C VAL A 167 -28.78 3.08 18.07
N ASN A 168 -28.18 4.19 17.62
CA ASN A 168 -27.83 5.31 18.48
C ASN A 168 -28.90 6.42 18.49
N GLY A 169 -29.96 6.29 17.69
CA GLY A 169 -31.04 7.28 17.59
C GLY A 169 -30.58 8.64 17.08
N THR A 170 -29.58 8.67 16.22
CA THR A 170 -29.00 9.88 15.63
C THR A 170 -29.17 9.91 14.13
N ALA A 171 -29.36 11.11 13.57
CA ALA A 171 -29.38 11.30 12.11
C ALA A 171 -28.26 12.27 11.70
N GLU A 172 -27.59 11.95 10.62
CA GLU A 172 -26.68 12.84 9.94
C GLU A 172 -27.37 13.45 8.72
N LEU A 173 -27.43 14.79 8.69
CA LEU A 173 -28.06 15.54 7.61
C LEU A 173 -27.02 16.37 6.88
N SER A 174 -27.14 16.38 5.57
CA SER A 174 -26.39 17.32 4.74
C SER A 174 -27.25 18.55 4.46
N LEU A 175 -26.85 19.70 4.98
CA LEU A 175 -27.56 20.97 4.80
C LEU A 175 -26.69 21.94 3.99
N GLU A 176 -27.31 22.69 3.09
CA GLU A 176 -26.64 23.78 2.40
C GLU A 176 -26.82 25.08 3.20
N GLU A 177 -25.72 25.68 3.61
CA GLU A 177 -25.72 26.99 4.27
C GLU A 177 -24.69 27.89 3.58
N ASN A 178 -25.14 29.01 3.04
CA ASN A 178 -24.28 29.99 2.31
C ASN A 178 -23.49 29.36 1.13
N GLY A 179 -24.08 28.39 0.40
CA GLY A 179 -23.44 27.71 -0.72
C GLY A 179 -22.44 26.63 -0.31
N GLN A 180 -22.36 26.29 0.97
CA GLN A 180 -21.53 25.20 1.50
C GLN A 180 -22.39 24.11 2.10
N ILE A 181 -22.01 22.85 1.82
CA ILE A 181 -22.66 21.69 2.43
C ILE A 181 -22.05 21.46 3.82
N LYS A 182 -22.89 21.52 4.85
CA LYS A 182 -22.53 21.16 6.22
C LYS A 182 -23.19 19.84 6.60
N HIS A 183 -22.42 18.95 7.21
CA HIS A 183 -22.93 17.74 7.84
C HIS A 183 -23.28 18.06 9.29
N VAL A 184 -24.55 17.87 9.65
CA VAL A 184 -25.05 18.14 11.00
C VAL A 184 -25.60 16.87 11.58
N GLN A 185 -25.09 16.47 12.73
CA GLN A 185 -25.63 15.34 13.48
C GLN A 185 -26.71 15.83 14.43
N ILE A 186 -27.89 15.24 14.37
CA ILE A 186 -29.05 15.59 15.21
C ILE A 186 -29.64 14.33 15.84
N THR A 187 -30.30 14.48 16.98
CA THR A 187 -31.06 13.40 17.61
C THR A 187 -32.46 13.27 16.94
N HIS A 188 -33.08 12.10 17.07
CA HIS A 188 -34.46 11.86 16.62
C HIS A 188 -35.43 12.90 17.15
N ALA A 189 -35.34 13.23 18.44
CA ALA A 189 -36.20 14.23 19.07
C ALA A 189 -36.04 15.62 18.40
N SER A 190 -34.81 16.07 18.23
CA SER A 190 -34.50 17.36 17.58
C SER A 190 -34.93 17.39 16.11
N PHE A 191 -34.88 16.26 15.40
CA PHE A 191 -35.37 16.17 14.03
C PHE A 191 -36.90 16.26 13.97
N THR A 192 -37.63 15.53 14.85
CA THR A 192 -39.08 15.52 14.92
C THR A 192 -39.63 16.92 15.23
N GLU A 193 -38.98 17.71 16.07
CA GLU A 193 -39.34 19.09 16.36
C GLU A 193 -39.34 20.00 15.12
N LYS A 194 -38.42 19.75 14.18
CA LYS A 194 -38.28 20.52 12.92
C LYS A 194 -39.32 20.14 11.87
N ILE A 195 -40.03 19.01 12.04
CA ILE A 195 -41.12 18.59 11.13
C ILE A 195 -42.38 19.41 11.44
N HIS A 196 -43.01 19.92 10.37
CA HIS A 196 -44.26 20.62 10.49
C HIS A 196 -45.30 19.76 11.27
N PRO A 197 -46.05 20.30 12.22
CA PRO A 197 -46.96 19.53 13.10
C PRO A 197 -47.87 18.56 12.37
N ASP A 198 -48.44 18.95 11.23
CA ASP A 198 -49.38 18.14 10.44
C ASP A 198 -48.76 16.85 9.89
N TYR A 199 -47.41 16.82 9.71
CA TYR A 199 -46.72 15.66 9.15
C TYR A 199 -45.99 14.82 10.21
N ARG A 200 -45.94 15.22 11.47
CA ARG A 200 -45.25 14.46 12.54
C ARG A 200 -45.81 13.07 12.72
N LYS A 201 -47.13 12.94 12.73
CA LYS A 201 -47.79 11.64 12.90
C LYS A 201 -47.52 10.68 11.73
N VAL A 202 -47.47 11.19 10.51
CA VAL A 202 -47.16 10.39 9.31
C VAL A 202 -45.68 9.95 9.36
N TYR A 203 -44.78 10.83 9.80
CA TYR A 203 -43.41 10.53 9.98
C TYR A 203 -43.16 9.45 11.05
N GLU A 204 -43.79 9.54 12.22
CA GLU A 204 -43.70 8.52 13.28
C GLU A 204 -44.21 7.15 12.81
N LEU A 205 -45.29 7.11 12.05
CA LEU A 205 -45.81 5.86 11.47
C LEU A 205 -44.84 5.27 10.42
N SER A 206 -44.12 6.09 9.67
CA SER A 206 -43.15 5.60 8.68
C SER A 206 -41.94 4.93 9.32
N LEU A 207 -41.55 5.35 10.51
CA LEU A 207 -40.44 4.75 11.26
C LEU A 207 -40.78 3.36 11.81
N ILE A 208 -42.05 3.10 12.17
CA ILE A 208 -42.49 1.81 12.69
C ILE A 208 -42.42 0.71 11.60
N HIS A 209 -42.45 1.11 10.32
CA HIS A 209 -42.37 0.18 9.19
C HIS A 209 -40.93 -0.14 8.73
N ILE A 210 -39.93 0.53 9.29
CA ILE A 210 -38.50 0.36 8.93
C ILE A 210 -37.74 -0.47 9.99
N SER A 211 -38.36 -0.69 11.17
CA SER A 211 -37.76 -1.44 12.29
C SER A 211 -38.15 -2.94 12.26
#